data_acd63116b806bb50275088dbe8abadba
#
_entry.id   acd63116b806bb50275088dbe8abadba
#
_cell.length_a   1.000
_cell.length_b   1.000
_cell.length_c   1.000
_cell.angle_alpha   90.00
_cell.angle_beta   90.00
_cell.angle_gamma   90.00
#
_symmetry.space_group_name_H-M   'P 1'
#
loop_
_entity.id
_entity.type
_entity.pdbx_description
1 polymer ?
#
loop_
_entity_poly.entity_id
_entity_poly.type
_entity_poly.pdbx_seq_one_letter_code
_entity_poly.pdbx_strand_id
1 'polypeptide(L)'
;MHLIDQILQIIKEKIVSVYCTVTNITTDEVDDGFKLTLYFESGKTAYIEVGTYNFIAMPRFYLQCKNGSAIIEDWQKKAQVARMKAWNEKEVLPVQTAAGITKTMAPRDEITLDMYEVERPSSDVHDFYRNFCAVLDKKAEPAIKHSEVRRVMQVMEAAFSSAEQKQRIMVQI
;
A
#
# COMPACT_ATOMS: atom_id res chain seq x y z
N MET A 1 -8.84 -6.43 -6.96
CA MET A 1 -9.06 -7.22 -5.73
C MET A 1 -7.75 -7.50 -4.97
N HIS A 2 -6.73 -8.16 -5.57
CA HIS A 2 -5.51 -8.56 -4.84
C HIS A 2 -4.76 -7.44 -4.10
N LEU A 3 -4.57 -6.27 -4.74
CA LEU A 3 -3.86 -5.16 -4.09
C LEU A 3 -4.63 -4.57 -2.92
N ILE A 4 -5.97 -4.54 -2.99
CA ILE A 4 -6.82 -4.12 -1.87
C ILE A 4 -6.62 -5.07 -0.69
N ASP A 5 -6.71 -6.38 -0.93
CA ASP A 5 -6.50 -7.39 0.09
C ASP A 5 -5.12 -7.25 0.76
N GLN A 6 -4.06 -7.11 -0.03
CA GLN A 6 -2.70 -6.92 0.47
C GLN A 6 -2.58 -5.70 1.38
N ILE A 7 -3.17 -4.57 1.02
CA ILE A 7 -3.17 -3.37 1.86
C ILE A 7 -3.96 -3.60 3.16
N LEU A 8 -5.10 -4.29 3.09
CA LEU A 8 -5.90 -4.61 4.27
C LEU A 8 -5.23 -5.63 5.21
N GLN A 9 -4.32 -6.44 4.71
CA GLN A 9 -3.46 -7.28 5.56
C GLN A 9 -2.39 -6.47 6.30
N ILE A 10 -1.91 -5.37 5.70
CA ILE A 10 -0.92 -4.47 6.30
C ILE A 10 -1.59 -3.51 7.30
N ILE A 11 -2.73 -2.91 6.91
CA ILE A 11 -3.44 -1.91 7.73
C ILE A 11 -4.80 -2.49 8.14
N LYS A 12 -4.88 -3.00 9.37
CA LYS A 12 -6.08 -3.68 9.91
C LYS A 12 -7.08 -2.74 10.58
N GLU A 13 -6.85 -1.43 10.51
CA GLU A 13 -7.71 -0.40 11.07
C GLU A 13 -8.99 -0.22 10.26
N LYS A 14 -9.99 0.42 10.85
CA LYS A 14 -11.23 0.75 10.15
C LYS A 14 -10.98 1.77 9.04
N ILE A 15 -11.63 1.55 7.90
CA ILE A 15 -11.68 2.49 6.80
C ILE A 15 -12.87 3.42 7.05
N VAL A 16 -12.61 4.72 7.06
CA VAL A 16 -13.64 5.75 7.29
C VAL A 16 -14.13 6.40 6.01
N SER A 17 -13.37 6.31 4.93
CA SER A 17 -13.81 6.77 3.62
C SER A 17 -12.94 6.23 2.49
N VAL A 18 -13.51 6.27 1.29
CA VAL A 18 -12.93 5.77 0.05
C VAL A 18 -13.08 6.82 -1.04
N TYR A 19 -12.04 7.02 -1.84
CA TYR A 19 -12.11 7.79 -3.08
C TYR A 19 -11.51 6.98 -4.22
N CYS A 20 -12.25 6.82 -5.30
CA CYS A 20 -11.83 6.05 -6.47
C CYS A 20 -12.10 6.80 -7.76
N THR A 21 -11.18 6.68 -8.71
CA THR A 21 -11.38 7.04 -10.11
C THR A 21 -11.05 5.83 -10.96
N VAL A 22 -11.83 5.59 -12.00
CA VAL A 22 -11.59 4.56 -13.01
C VAL A 22 -11.16 5.20 -14.32
N THR A 23 -10.46 4.45 -15.14
CA THR A 23 -10.05 4.85 -16.49
C THR A 23 -10.52 3.83 -17.49
N ASN A 24 -11.00 4.34 -18.65
CA ASN A 24 -11.46 3.57 -19.80
C ASN A 24 -10.67 4.06 -21.01
N ILE A 25 -9.49 3.47 -21.23
CA ILE A 25 -8.56 3.90 -22.29
C ILE A 25 -8.74 3.05 -23.54
N THR A 26 -8.96 1.74 -23.36
CA THR A 26 -9.11 0.78 -24.45
C THR A 26 -10.52 0.73 -24.98
N THR A 27 -11.51 0.72 -24.08
CA THR A 27 -12.95 0.63 -24.41
C THR A 27 -13.74 1.53 -23.48
N ASP A 28 -14.86 2.03 -23.96
CA ASP A 28 -15.78 2.85 -23.16
C ASP A 28 -16.62 2.00 -22.18
N GLU A 29 -16.69 0.69 -22.41
CA GLU A 29 -17.60 -0.21 -21.68
C GLU A 29 -16.99 -0.82 -20.42
N VAL A 30 -15.64 -1.00 -20.41
CA VAL A 30 -14.93 -1.70 -19.32
C VAL A 30 -13.76 -0.86 -18.83
N ASP A 31 -13.67 -0.70 -17.52
CA ASP A 31 -12.53 -0.04 -16.89
C ASP A 31 -11.25 -0.90 -17.06
N ASP A 32 -10.18 -0.27 -17.47
CA ASP A 32 -8.85 -0.86 -17.66
C ASP A 32 -7.82 -0.35 -16.66
N GLY A 33 -8.24 0.51 -15.76
CA GLY A 33 -7.43 1.00 -14.67
C GLY A 33 -8.24 1.71 -13.57
N PHE A 34 -7.67 1.79 -12.38
CA PHE A 34 -8.24 2.57 -11.29
C PHE A 34 -7.16 3.17 -10.39
N LYS A 35 -7.54 4.26 -9.73
CA LYS A 35 -6.79 4.89 -8.65
C LYS A 35 -7.68 4.97 -7.43
N LEU A 36 -7.30 4.31 -6.36
CA LEU A 36 -8.09 4.16 -5.16
C LEU A 36 -7.31 4.70 -3.96
N THR A 37 -7.91 5.60 -3.20
CA THR A 37 -7.39 6.07 -1.93
C THR A 37 -8.29 5.60 -0.79
N LEU A 38 -7.71 4.92 0.17
CA LEU A 38 -8.35 4.51 1.42
C LEU A 38 -7.90 5.44 2.54
N TYR A 39 -8.85 5.88 3.37
CA TYR A 39 -8.60 6.70 4.54
C TYR A 39 -9.00 5.91 5.79
N PHE A 40 -8.07 5.79 6.72
CA PHE A 40 -8.23 5.02 7.95
C PHE A 40 -8.54 5.92 9.15
N GLU A 41 -9.14 5.36 10.20
CA GLU A 41 -9.55 6.10 11.41
C GLU A 41 -8.39 6.81 12.12
N SER A 42 -7.17 6.26 12.04
CA SER A 42 -5.97 6.88 12.62
C SER A 42 -5.39 8.04 11.80
N GLY A 43 -5.99 8.36 10.64
CA GLY A 43 -5.45 9.34 9.68
C GLY A 43 -4.44 8.76 8.69
N LYS A 44 -4.13 7.46 8.76
CA LYS A 44 -3.33 6.80 7.72
C LYS A 44 -4.10 6.81 6.40
N THR A 45 -3.34 6.79 5.31
CA THR A 45 -3.88 6.66 3.95
C THR A 45 -3.16 5.55 3.21
N ALA A 46 -3.88 4.87 2.32
CA ALA A 46 -3.29 3.96 1.35
C ALA A 46 -3.75 4.35 -0.05
N TYR A 47 -2.80 4.41 -0.97
CA TYR A 47 -3.05 4.66 -2.39
C TYR A 47 -2.79 3.38 -3.16
N ILE A 48 -3.75 2.97 -3.97
CA ILE A 48 -3.69 1.76 -4.79
C ILE A 48 -3.94 2.16 -6.22
N GLU A 49 -3.00 1.84 -7.10
CA GLU A 49 -3.11 2.09 -8.52
C GLU A 49 -2.97 0.81 -9.32
N VAL A 50 -3.86 0.62 -10.26
CA VAL A 50 -3.80 -0.43 -11.29
C VAL A 50 -4.06 0.22 -12.62
N GLY A 51 -3.26 -0.13 -13.62
CA GLY A 51 -3.47 0.35 -14.98
C GLY A 51 -2.80 -0.57 -15.98
N THR A 52 -3.49 -0.86 -17.07
CA THR A 52 -2.97 -1.66 -18.19
C THR A 52 -2.00 -0.87 -19.07
N TYR A 53 -1.94 0.46 -18.90
CA TYR A 53 -1.11 1.40 -19.65
C TYR A 53 0.13 1.90 -18.91
N ASN A 54 0.49 1.25 -17.80
CA ASN A 54 1.72 1.57 -17.08
C ASN A 54 2.91 0.87 -17.75
N PHE A 55 3.38 1.41 -18.87
CA PHE A 55 4.52 0.87 -19.64
C PHE A 55 5.83 0.88 -18.84
N ILE A 56 5.94 1.75 -17.84
CA ILE A 56 7.01 1.72 -16.85
C ILE A 56 6.37 1.25 -15.54
N ALA A 57 6.85 0.13 -15.01
CA ALA A 57 6.31 -0.45 -13.80
C ALA A 57 6.50 0.49 -12.59
N MET A 58 5.43 0.71 -11.85
CA MET A 58 5.50 1.32 -10.52
C MET A 58 6.01 0.29 -9.50
N PRO A 59 6.59 0.71 -8.39
CA PRO A 59 6.96 -0.21 -7.33
C PRO A 59 5.72 -0.95 -6.82
N ARG A 60 5.90 -2.21 -6.44
CA ARG A 60 4.81 -3.03 -5.88
C ARG A 60 4.29 -2.47 -4.57
N PHE A 61 5.22 -1.99 -3.73
CA PHE A 61 4.91 -1.28 -2.50
C PHE A 61 5.88 -0.14 -2.27
N TYR A 62 5.36 0.97 -1.83
CA TYR A 62 6.12 2.06 -1.26
C TYR A 62 5.48 2.48 0.06
N LEU A 63 6.20 2.28 1.16
CA LEU A 63 5.73 2.57 2.51
C LEU A 63 6.42 3.83 3.02
N GLN A 64 5.62 4.78 3.49
CA GLN A 64 6.09 5.98 4.16
C GLN A 64 5.71 5.88 5.64
N CYS A 65 6.71 5.88 6.50
CA CYS A 65 6.54 5.78 7.94
C CYS A 65 7.17 7.00 8.62
N LYS A 66 6.81 7.21 9.89
CA LYS A 66 7.32 8.34 10.68
C LYS A 66 8.87 8.40 10.72
N ASN A 67 9.52 7.26 10.80
CA ASN A 67 10.97 7.15 11.01
C ASN A 67 11.68 6.40 9.87
N GLY A 68 11.09 6.35 8.69
CA GLY A 68 11.72 5.69 7.55
C GLY A 68 10.76 5.40 6.42
N SER A 69 11.29 4.77 5.39
CA SER A 69 10.53 4.33 4.22
C SER A 69 10.98 2.95 3.79
N ALA A 70 10.11 2.21 3.13
CA ALA A 70 10.47 0.94 2.51
C ALA A 70 9.89 0.88 1.09
N ILE A 71 10.60 0.21 0.20
CA ILE A 71 10.18 0.00 -1.17
C ILE A 71 10.36 -1.47 -1.56
N ILE A 72 9.37 -2.02 -2.23
CA ILE A 72 9.44 -3.28 -2.97
C ILE A 72 9.19 -2.94 -4.43
N GLU A 73 10.25 -2.89 -5.23
CA GLU A 73 10.12 -2.56 -6.64
C GLU A 73 9.48 -3.70 -7.43
N ASP A 74 9.92 -4.93 -7.16
CA ASP A 74 9.51 -6.13 -7.84
C ASP A 74 9.48 -7.32 -6.87
N TRP A 75 8.61 -8.31 -7.14
CA TRP A 75 8.51 -9.53 -6.32
C TRP A 75 9.76 -10.41 -6.34
N GLN A 76 10.64 -10.21 -7.31
CA GLN A 76 11.91 -10.96 -7.43
C GLN A 76 13.08 -10.26 -6.73
N LYS A 77 12.92 -8.98 -6.38
CA LYS A 77 13.96 -8.20 -5.70
C LYS A 77 13.75 -8.22 -4.18
N LYS A 78 14.82 -7.91 -3.46
CA LYS A 78 14.78 -7.64 -2.02
C LYS A 78 14.04 -6.32 -1.76
N ALA A 79 13.42 -6.20 -0.60
CA ALA A 79 12.91 -4.93 -0.16
C ALA A 79 14.04 -4.03 0.31
N GLN A 80 14.01 -2.76 -0.07
CA GLN A 80 14.94 -1.76 0.43
C GLN A 80 14.28 -0.97 1.56
N VAL A 81 15.00 -0.76 2.64
CA VAL A 81 14.53 -0.03 3.81
C VAL A 81 15.51 1.09 4.14
N ALA A 82 14.98 2.30 4.28
CA ALA A 82 15.69 3.44 4.83
C ALA A 82 15.10 3.77 6.20
N ARG A 83 15.89 3.72 7.26
CA ARG A 83 15.48 4.05 8.62
C ARG A 83 16.28 5.25 9.14
N MET A 84 15.57 6.20 9.74
CA MET A 84 16.19 7.35 10.36
C MET A 84 16.98 6.94 11.62
N LYS A 85 18.25 7.33 11.70
CA LYS A 85 19.06 7.31 12.92
C LYS A 85 18.65 8.45 13.85
N ALA A 86 19.12 8.43 15.09
CA ALA A 86 19.05 9.59 15.96
C ALA A 86 19.90 10.71 15.37
N TRP A 87 19.30 11.84 15.08
CA TRP A 87 19.97 13.04 14.57
C TRP A 87 19.53 14.26 15.35
N ASN A 88 20.38 15.28 15.38
CA ASN A 88 20.07 16.53 16.05
C ASN A 88 19.67 17.57 14.99
N GLU A 89 18.50 18.17 15.15
CA GLU A 89 17.97 19.18 14.23
C GLU A 89 18.91 20.40 14.09
N LYS A 90 19.71 20.68 15.12
CA LYS A 90 20.71 21.76 15.10
C LYS A 90 21.89 21.50 14.16
N GLU A 91 22.12 20.23 13.81
CA GLU A 91 23.21 19.79 12.92
C GLU A 91 22.79 19.77 11.45
N VAL A 92 21.51 20.04 11.15
CA VAL A 92 21.02 20.11 9.78
C VAL A 92 21.60 21.33 9.08
N LEU A 93 22.44 21.10 8.08
CA LEU A 93 22.99 22.15 7.24
C LEU A 93 21.88 22.71 6.32
N PRO A 94 21.85 24.05 6.17
CA PRO A 94 20.94 24.65 5.21
C PRO A 94 21.26 24.20 3.78
N VAL A 95 20.25 23.90 3.00
CA VAL A 95 20.40 23.56 1.58
C VAL A 95 20.10 24.80 0.74
N GLN A 96 21.03 25.15 -0.16
CA GLN A 96 20.82 26.22 -1.13
C GLN A 96 19.93 25.68 -2.24
N THR A 97 18.82 26.36 -2.50
CA THR A 97 17.89 26.06 -3.60
C THR A 97 17.77 27.30 -4.50
N ALA A 98 17.13 27.14 -5.66
CA ALA A 98 16.81 28.27 -6.54
C ALA A 98 15.94 29.35 -5.85
N ALA A 99 15.17 28.97 -4.85
CA ALA A 99 14.32 29.85 -4.03
C ALA A 99 15.03 30.41 -2.80
N GLY A 100 16.31 30.08 -2.59
CA GLY A 100 17.08 30.51 -1.43
C GLY A 100 17.53 29.39 -0.51
N ILE A 101 17.93 29.73 0.71
CA ILE A 101 18.40 28.77 1.71
C ILE A 101 17.22 28.21 2.50
N THR A 102 17.15 26.87 2.62
CA THR A 102 16.14 26.18 3.39
C THR A 102 16.73 25.18 4.38
N LYS A 103 16.10 25.04 5.55
CA LYS A 103 16.40 23.99 6.54
C LYS A 103 15.31 22.90 6.62
N THR A 104 14.35 22.92 5.71
CA THR A 104 13.14 22.09 5.81
C THR A 104 13.34 20.61 5.55
N MET A 105 14.52 20.22 5.03
CA MET A 105 14.80 18.81 4.73
C MET A 105 15.96 18.30 5.58
N ALA A 106 15.72 17.23 6.33
CA ALA A 106 16.79 16.48 6.96
C ALA A 106 17.76 15.93 5.91
N PRO A 107 19.06 15.95 6.14
CA PRO A 107 20.02 15.28 5.27
C PRO A 107 19.64 13.82 5.09
N ARG A 108 19.79 13.31 3.88
CA ARG A 108 19.53 11.90 3.54
C ARG A 108 20.85 11.22 3.20
N ASP A 109 21.76 11.24 4.14
CA ASP A 109 23.09 10.69 4.03
C ASP A 109 23.31 9.49 4.97
N GLU A 110 24.47 8.87 4.90
CA GLU A 110 24.83 7.73 5.74
C GLU A 110 24.92 8.06 7.23
N ILE A 111 25.04 9.33 7.60
CA ILE A 111 25.07 9.77 9.00
C ILE A 111 23.66 9.73 9.59
N THR A 112 22.66 10.11 8.81
CA THR A 112 21.28 10.25 9.26
C THR A 112 20.39 9.05 8.95
N LEU A 113 20.79 8.20 7.99
CA LEU A 113 20.02 7.04 7.57
C LEU A 113 20.79 5.73 7.72
N ASP A 114 20.08 4.71 8.19
CA ASP A 114 20.44 3.32 8.01
C ASP A 114 19.75 2.79 6.78
N MET A 115 20.51 2.33 5.79
CA MET A 115 20.00 1.68 4.59
C MET A 115 20.30 0.19 4.66
N TYR A 116 19.28 -0.65 4.49
CA TYR A 116 19.45 -2.10 4.48
C TYR A 116 18.43 -2.77 3.57
N GLU A 117 18.73 -3.99 3.20
CA GLU A 117 17.85 -4.84 2.41
C GLU A 117 17.20 -5.91 3.29
N VAL A 118 15.95 -6.26 2.96
CA VAL A 118 15.23 -7.36 3.57
C VAL A 118 15.03 -8.45 2.54
N GLU A 119 15.42 -9.66 2.88
CA GLU A 119 15.29 -10.82 2.02
C GLU A 119 13.81 -11.14 1.73
N ARG A 120 13.58 -11.62 0.54
CA ARG A 120 12.25 -12.08 0.14
C ARG A 120 11.90 -13.36 0.90
N PRO A 121 10.75 -13.45 1.58
CA PRO A 121 10.31 -14.71 2.17
C PRO A 121 10.02 -15.73 1.05
N SER A 122 10.31 -17.00 1.32
CA SER A 122 9.81 -18.08 0.49
C SER A 122 8.32 -18.29 0.74
N SER A 123 7.56 -18.55 -0.31
CA SER A 123 6.14 -18.90 -0.21
C SER A 123 5.86 -20.13 -1.05
N ASP A 124 4.97 -21.00 -0.56
CA ASP A 124 4.50 -22.18 -1.27
C ASP A 124 2.97 -22.10 -1.41
N VAL A 125 2.49 -22.04 -2.63
CA VAL A 125 1.05 -22.02 -2.91
C VAL A 125 0.33 -23.26 -2.35
N HIS A 126 1.04 -24.38 -2.20
CA HIS A 126 0.48 -25.60 -1.61
C HIS A 126 0.11 -25.44 -0.14
N ASP A 127 0.67 -24.47 0.57
CA ASP A 127 0.29 -24.20 1.96
C ASP A 127 -1.17 -23.77 2.07
N PHE A 128 -1.68 -23.03 1.08
CA PHE A 128 -3.10 -22.72 0.99
C PHE A 128 -3.95 -23.99 0.86
N TYR A 129 -3.58 -24.90 -0.04
CA TYR A 129 -4.34 -26.15 -0.24
C TYR A 129 -4.22 -27.09 0.96
N ARG A 130 -3.06 -27.17 1.61
CA ARG A 130 -2.88 -27.94 2.86
C ARG A 130 -3.80 -27.41 3.96
N ASN A 131 -3.84 -26.08 4.13
CA ASN A 131 -4.75 -25.46 5.09
C ASN A 131 -6.21 -25.73 4.73
N PHE A 132 -6.59 -25.57 3.47
CA PHE A 132 -7.96 -25.84 3.01
C PHE A 132 -8.40 -27.27 3.34
N CYS A 133 -7.59 -28.28 3.03
CA CYS A 133 -7.87 -29.67 3.38
C CYS A 133 -7.98 -29.88 4.90
N ALA A 134 -7.07 -29.28 5.68
CA ALA A 134 -7.11 -29.39 7.11
C ALA A 134 -8.36 -28.73 7.74
N VAL A 135 -8.87 -27.65 7.15
CA VAL A 135 -10.14 -27.02 7.56
C VAL A 135 -11.33 -27.95 7.26
N LEU A 136 -11.37 -28.57 6.09
CA LEU A 136 -12.43 -29.55 5.76
C LEU A 136 -12.42 -30.72 6.75
N ASP A 137 -11.25 -31.19 7.15
CA ASP A 137 -11.06 -32.25 8.14
C ASP A 137 -11.33 -31.78 9.58
N LYS A 138 -11.67 -30.48 9.81
CA LYS A 138 -11.86 -29.87 11.14
C LYS A 138 -10.59 -29.91 12.01
N LYS A 139 -9.41 -29.90 11.40
CA LYS A 139 -8.09 -29.93 12.09
C LYS A 139 -7.42 -28.56 12.16
N ALA A 140 -7.93 -27.56 11.45
CA ALA A 140 -7.38 -26.21 11.42
C ALA A 140 -8.47 -25.16 11.19
N GLU A 141 -8.15 -23.92 11.52
CA GLU A 141 -8.93 -22.74 11.13
C GLU A 141 -8.52 -22.26 9.74
N PRO A 142 -9.44 -21.62 8.98
CA PRO A 142 -9.10 -21.05 7.67
C PRO A 142 -8.00 -19.98 7.80
N ALA A 143 -6.96 -20.10 7.01
CA ALA A 143 -5.91 -19.09 6.91
C ALA A 143 -6.47 -17.75 6.36
N ILE A 144 -7.47 -17.83 5.49
CA ILE A 144 -8.21 -16.68 4.95
C ILE A 144 -9.61 -16.70 5.54
N LYS A 145 -9.95 -15.71 6.34
CA LYS A 145 -11.25 -15.63 7.01
C LYS A 145 -12.30 -15.01 6.10
N HIS A 146 -13.53 -15.50 6.17
CA HIS A 146 -14.65 -14.92 5.42
C HIS A 146 -14.88 -13.44 5.71
N SER A 147 -14.61 -12.99 6.95
CA SER A 147 -14.69 -11.57 7.32
C SER A 147 -13.68 -10.70 6.56
N GLU A 148 -12.48 -11.22 6.32
CA GLU A 148 -11.42 -10.51 5.56
C GLU A 148 -11.83 -10.37 4.08
N VAL A 149 -12.33 -11.46 3.48
CA VAL A 149 -12.85 -11.43 2.11
C VAL A 149 -14.03 -10.47 1.98
N ARG A 150 -14.98 -10.51 2.93
CA ARG A 150 -16.11 -9.58 2.96
C ARG A 150 -15.65 -8.13 3.01
N ARG A 151 -14.65 -7.83 3.84
CA ARG A 151 -14.06 -6.50 3.96
C ARG A 151 -13.50 -6.00 2.62
N VAL A 152 -12.80 -6.86 1.89
CA VAL A 152 -12.30 -6.54 0.53
C VAL A 152 -13.46 -6.20 -0.40
N MET A 153 -14.53 -7.00 -0.39
CA MET A 153 -15.71 -6.76 -1.24
C MET A 153 -16.41 -5.45 -0.90
N GLN A 154 -16.55 -5.11 0.38
CA GLN A 154 -17.13 -3.84 0.82
C GLN A 154 -16.31 -2.64 0.32
N VAL A 155 -14.98 -2.74 0.34
CA VAL A 155 -14.11 -1.71 -0.23
C VAL A 155 -14.29 -1.59 -1.74
N MET A 156 -14.45 -2.70 -2.45
CA MET A 156 -14.70 -2.67 -3.90
C MET A 156 -16.03 -2.01 -4.23
N GLU A 157 -17.11 -2.34 -3.52
CA GLU A 157 -18.43 -1.71 -3.69
C GLU A 157 -18.37 -0.20 -3.43
N ALA A 158 -17.68 0.21 -2.35
CA ALA A 158 -17.49 1.63 -2.05
C ALA A 158 -16.62 2.34 -3.11
N ALA A 159 -15.63 1.66 -3.68
CA ALA A 159 -14.80 2.18 -4.76
C ALA A 159 -15.61 2.43 -6.04
N PHE A 160 -16.47 1.49 -6.45
CA PHE A 160 -17.36 1.68 -7.58
C PHE A 160 -18.34 2.83 -7.35
N SER A 161 -18.99 2.87 -6.18
CA SER A 161 -19.88 3.99 -5.82
C SER A 161 -19.16 5.34 -5.85
N SER A 162 -17.89 5.38 -5.40
CA SER A 162 -17.08 6.60 -5.44
C SER A 162 -16.76 7.02 -6.87
N ALA A 163 -16.44 6.08 -7.75
CA ALA A 163 -16.13 6.35 -9.14
C ALA A 163 -17.36 6.86 -9.91
N GLU A 164 -18.52 6.25 -9.73
CA GLU A 164 -19.80 6.66 -10.32
C GLU A 164 -20.20 8.07 -9.89
N GLN A 165 -20.14 8.33 -8.57
CA GLN A 165 -20.56 9.61 -7.99
C GLN A 165 -19.47 10.69 -8.11
N LYS A 166 -18.26 10.33 -8.54
CA LYS A 166 -17.08 11.23 -8.66
C LYS A 166 -16.77 11.98 -7.35
N GLN A 167 -16.99 11.31 -6.23
CA GLN A 167 -16.79 11.89 -4.90
C GLN A 167 -16.29 10.87 -3.89
N ARG A 168 -15.80 11.41 -2.76
CA ARG A 168 -15.40 10.60 -1.61
C ARG A 168 -16.62 10.04 -0.90
N ILE A 169 -16.64 8.74 -0.68
CA ILE A 169 -17.73 8.02 0.00
C ILE A 169 -17.31 7.74 1.45
N MET A 170 -18.15 8.14 2.38
CA MET A 170 -17.98 7.81 3.80
C MET A 170 -18.43 6.39 4.06
N VAL A 171 -17.63 5.61 4.77
CA VAL A 171 -17.88 4.20 5.07
C VAL A 171 -17.48 3.85 6.50
N GLN A 172 -17.85 2.66 6.93
CA GLN A 172 -17.45 2.05 8.20
C GLN A 172 -17.07 0.57 7.91
N ILE A 173 -15.88 0.36 7.38
CA ILE A 173 -15.39 -0.96 6.90
C ILE A 173 -14.20 -1.42 7.73
#